data_55bc8c6a09896781d0112ac38ab179cb
#
_entry.id   55bc8c6a09896781d0112ac38ab179cb
#
_cell.length_a   1.000
_cell.length_b   1.000
_cell.length_c   1.000
_cell.angle_alpha   90.00
_cell.angle_beta   90.00
_cell.angle_gamma   90.00
#
_symmetry.space_group_name_H-M   'P 1'
#
loop_
_entity.id
_entity.type
_entity.pdbx_description
1 polymer ?
#
loop_
_entity_poly.entity_id
_entity_poly.type
_entity_poly.pdbx_seq_one_letter_code
_entity_poly.pdbx_strand_id
1 'polypeptide(L)'
;RGDPDRDAALDENDEPAIRGFFRPSLPDIDDYRLLYLKTCFYTTTADDRFLLKKRDRLVLFSGCSGHGYKFAALNGEKLAQVMLGEADFEETALLLGGYEA
;
A
#
# COMPACT_ATOMS: atom_id res chain seq x y z
N ARG A 1 -13.98 0.78 -2.77
CA ARG A 1 -13.32 0.68 -1.45
C ARG A 1 -14.15 -0.28 -0.60
N GLY A 2 -13.53 -1.36 -0.11
CA GLY A 2 -14.22 -2.39 0.64
C GLY A 2 -14.21 -2.14 2.14
N ASP A 3 -15.22 -2.70 2.80
CA ASP A 3 -15.33 -2.76 4.26
C ASP A 3 -14.80 -4.14 4.72
N PRO A 4 -13.70 -4.20 5.51
CA PRO A 4 -13.11 -5.47 5.92
C PRO A 4 -14.06 -6.37 6.71
N ASP A 5 -15.06 -5.78 7.36
CA ASP A 5 -16.04 -6.53 8.16
C ASP A 5 -17.18 -7.12 7.30
N ARG A 6 -17.34 -6.63 6.07
CA ARG A 6 -18.44 -7.01 5.17
C ARG A 6 -17.98 -7.64 3.87
N ASP A 7 -16.88 -7.13 3.30
CA ASP A 7 -16.46 -7.43 1.92
C ASP A 7 -15.29 -8.42 1.88
N ALA A 8 -15.01 -9.10 2.98
CA ALA A 8 -13.93 -10.09 3.06
C ALA A 8 -14.26 -11.44 2.39
N ALA A 9 -15.54 -11.70 2.12
CA ALA A 9 -15.97 -12.95 1.49
C ALA A 9 -15.54 -13.00 0.03
N LEU A 10 -15.03 -14.15 -0.38
CA LEU A 10 -14.74 -14.47 -1.78
C LEU A 10 -15.97 -15.08 -2.44
N ASP A 11 -16.15 -14.86 -3.74
CA ASP A 11 -17.23 -15.42 -4.52
C ASP A 11 -16.70 -16.24 -5.74
N GLU A 12 -17.63 -16.83 -6.51
CA GLU A 12 -17.32 -17.67 -7.67
C GLU A 12 -16.66 -16.93 -8.83
N ASN A 13 -16.71 -15.59 -8.85
CA ASN A 13 -16.16 -14.76 -9.91
C ASN A 13 -14.71 -14.34 -9.62
N ASP A 14 -14.23 -14.46 -8.37
CA ASP A 14 -12.90 -13.98 -7.98
C ASP A 14 -11.77 -14.76 -8.67
N GLU A 15 -11.85 -16.08 -8.74
CA GLU A 15 -10.84 -16.88 -9.45
C GLU A 15 -10.78 -16.56 -10.94
N PRO A 16 -11.91 -16.54 -11.70
CA PRO A 16 -11.90 -16.15 -13.11
C PRO A 16 -11.34 -14.74 -13.33
N ALA A 17 -11.69 -13.79 -12.48
CA ALA A 17 -11.17 -12.40 -12.56
C ALA A 17 -9.66 -12.33 -12.39
N ILE A 18 -9.12 -13.04 -11.39
CA ILE A 18 -7.67 -13.11 -11.14
C ILE A 18 -6.94 -13.79 -12.31
N ARG A 19 -7.45 -14.90 -12.81
CA ARG A 19 -6.86 -15.58 -13.98
C ARG A 19 -6.88 -14.67 -15.20
N GLY A 20 -7.98 -13.97 -15.45
CA GLY A 20 -8.09 -12.99 -16.54
C GLY A 20 -7.07 -11.86 -16.45
N PHE A 21 -6.84 -11.35 -15.24
CA PHE A 21 -5.84 -10.30 -14.99
C PHE A 21 -4.41 -10.75 -15.30
N PHE A 22 -4.04 -11.98 -14.93
CA PHE A 22 -2.68 -12.46 -15.12
C PHE A 22 -2.43 -13.09 -16.50
N ARG A 23 -3.46 -13.46 -17.26
CA ARG A 23 -3.34 -14.14 -18.56
C ARG A 23 -2.40 -13.46 -19.57
N PRO A 24 -2.34 -12.11 -19.68
CA PRO A 24 -1.38 -11.46 -20.58
C PRO A 24 0.09 -11.73 -20.23
N SER A 25 0.39 -11.96 -18.94
CA SER A 25 1.75 -12.23 -18.45
C SER A 25 2.04 -13.73 -18.26
N LEU A 26 0.97 -14.53 -18.11
CA LEU A 26 1.01 -15.99 -17.92
C LEU A 26 -0.01 -16.65 -18.87
N PRO A 27 0.34 -16.84 -20.16
CA PRO A 27 -0.61 -17.37 -21.16
C PRO A 27 -1.18 -18.75 -20.81
N ASP A 28 -0.39 -19.57 -20.11
CA ASP A 28 -0.70 -20.92 -19.64
C ASP A 28 -1.31 -20.97 -18.22
N ILE A 29 -1.86 -19.85 -17.74
CA ILE A 29 -2.38 -19.75 -16.36
C ILE A 29 -3.46 -20.78 -16.03
N ASP A 30 -4.17 -21.30 -17.04
CA ASP A 30 -5.20 -22.30 -16.83
C ASP A 30 -4.64 -23.69 -16.49
N ASP A 31 -3.36 -23.95 -16.79
CA ASP A 31 -2.66 -25.18 -16.43
C ASP A 31 -2.23 -25.17 -14.95
N TYR A 32 -2.28 -24.01 -14.29
CA TYR A 32 -1.93 -23.88 -12.88
C TYR A 32 -3.12 -24.20 -11.98
N ARG A 33 -2.87 -25.06 -10.99
CA ARG A 33 -3.84 -25.35 -9.94
C ARG A 33 -3.92 -24.20 -8.94
N LEU A 34 -5.10 -23.63 -8.74
CA LEU A 34 -5.34 -22.71 -7.63
C LEU A 34 -5.23 -23.46 -6.30
N LEU A 35 -4.43 -22.96 -5.39
CA LEU A 35 -4.31 -23.52 -4.04
C LEU A 35 -5.30 -22.88 -3.08
N TYR A 36 -5.39 -21.56 -3.06
CA TYR A 36 -6.36 -20.77 -2.29
C TYR A 36 -6.38 -19.33 -2.78
N LEU A 37 -7.48 -18.66 -2.47
CA LEU A 37 -7.60 -17.20 -2.56
C LEU A 37 -7.78 -16.61 -1.16
N LYS A 38 -7.35 -15.39 -0.99
CA LYS A 38 -7.54 -14.65 0.26
C LYS A 38 -7.74 -13.17 -0.05
N THR A 39 -8.81 -12.59 0.49
CA THR A 39 -9.01 -11.14 0.46
C THR A 39 -7.99 -10.46 1.36
N CYS A 40 -7.38 -9.39 0.86
CA CYS A 40 -6.46 -8.55 1.60
C CYS A 40 -6.92 -7.09 1.52
N PHE A 41 -6.98 -6.43 2.65
CA PHE A 41 -7.28 -5.01 2.75
C PHE A 41 -6.01 -4.22 3.08
N TYR A 42 -5.91 -3.03 2.52
CA TYR A 42 -4.84 -2.09 2.85
C TYR A 42 -5.37 -0.66 2.87
N THR A 43 -4.75 0.16 3.70
CA THR A 43 -5.12 1.56 3.87
C THR A 43 -4.78 2.36 2.63
N THR A 44 -5.77 3.05 2.07
CA THR A 44 -5.59 3.96 0.94
C THR A 44 -5.94 5.38 1.34
N THR A 45 -5.29 6.34 0.71
CA THR A 45 -5.67 7.75 0.68
C THR A 45 -6.54 8.02 -0.57
N ALA A 46 -7.06 9.24 -0.69
CA ALA A 46 -7.93 9.59 -1.81
C ALA A 46 -7.21 9.56 -3.17
N ASP A 47 -5.91 9.85 -3.16
CA ASP A 47 -5.03 9.95 -4.32
C ASP A 47 -3.91 8.90 -4.34
N ASP A 48 -4.04 7.87 -3.50
CA ASP A 48 -3.10 6.76 -3.34
C ASP A 48 -1.67 7.17 -2.93
N ARG A 49 -1.49 8.39 -2.43
CA ARG A 49 -0.21 8.86 -1.87
C ARG A 49 -0.04 8.45 -0.43
N PHE A 50 1.21 8.42 0.03
CA PHE A 50 1.49 8.30 1.44
C PHE A 50 0.96 9.51 2.21
N LEU A 51 0.47 9.27 3.42
CA LEU A 51 0.08 10.30 4.36
C LEU A 51 1.22 10.51 5.35
N LEU A 52 1.80 11.69 5.38
CA LEU A 52 2.76 12.12 6.40
C LEU A 52 2.19 13.30 7.18
N LYS A 53 2.25 13.21 8.49
CA LYS A 53 1.94 14.34 9.40
C LYS A 53 2.97 14.41 10.49
N LYS A 54 3.31 15.64 10.88
CA LYS A 54 4.16 15.90 12.03
C LYS A 54 3.41 16.78 13.02
N ARG A 55 3.46 16.39 14.30
CA ARG A 55 2.95 17.18 15.39
C ARG A 55 3.93 17.08 16.57
N ASP A 56 4.57 18.17 16.91
CA ASP A 56 5.62 18.21 17.93
C ASP A 56 6.71 17.15 17.71
N ARG A 57 6.76 16.14 18.56
CA ARG A 57 7.73 15.03 18.52
C ARG A 57 7.18 13.76 17.86
N LEU A 58 5.96 13.82 17.34
CA LEU A 58 5.29 12.70 16.68
C LEU A 58 5.33 12.88 15.18
N VAL A 59 5.74 11.84 14.48
CA VAL A 59 5.60 11.70 13.02
C VAL A 59 4.67 10.54 12.72
N LEU A 60 3.59 10.81 12.00
CA LEU A 60 2.66 9.81 11.51
C LEU A 60 2.98 9.52 10.04
N PHE A 61 3.12 8.24 9.72
CA PHE A 61 3.21 7.73 8.35
C PHE A 61 2.12 6.70 8.12
N SER A 62 1.32 6.83 7.07
CA SER A 62 0.20 5.95 6.74
C SER A 62 -0.15 6.02 5.25
N GLY A 63 -1.28 5.43 4.87
CA GLY A 63 -1.79 5.49 3.50
C GLY A 63 -0.94 4.67 2.53
N CYS A 64 -0.52 3.46 2.94
CA CYS A 64 0.40 2.63 2.17
C CYS A 64 -0.10 2.21 0.77
N SER A 65 -1.42 2.26 0.53
CA SER A 65 -2.06 2.07 -0.79
C SER A 65 -1.55 0.84 -1.57
N GLY A 66 -1.20 -0.24 -0.84
CA GLY A 66 -0.68 -1.50 -1.40
C GLY A 66 0.81 -1.49 -1.79
N HIS A 67 1.52 -0.37 -1.68
CA HIS A 67 2.94 -0.27 -2.06
C HIS A 67 3.89 0.16 -0.94
N GLY A 68 3.39 0.38 0.28
CA GLY A 68 4.21 0.79 1.42
C GLY A 68 5.34 -0.17 1.74
N TYR A 69 5.12 -1.47 1.66
CA TYR A 69 6.16 -2.47 1.91
C TYR A 69 7.34 -2.37 0.93
N LYS A 70 7.06 -2.11 -0.34
CA LYS A 70 8.09 -1.94 -1.39
C LYS A 70 9.09 -0.83 -1.06
N PHE A 71 8.63 0.23 -0.41
CA PHE A 71 9.44 1.39 -0.06
C PHE A 71 9.78 1.47 1.43
N ALA A 72 9.51 0.42 2.21
CA ALA A 72 9.62 0.46 3.67
C ALA A 72 11.02 0.84 4.17
N ALA A 73 12.09 0.35 3.55
CA ALA A 73 13.47 0.67 3.93
C ALA A 73 13.78 2.15 3.70
N LEU A 74 13.45 2.69 2.53
CA LEU A 74 13.64 4.11 2.21
C LEU A 74 12.82 5.01 3.12
N ASN A 75 11.53 4.68 3.28
CA ASN A 75 10.62 5.44 4.13
C ASN A 75 11.11 5.46 5.57
N GLY A 76 11.54 4.31 6.10
CA GLY A 76 12.07 4.19 7.45
C GLY A 76 13.33 5.03 7.68
N GLU A 77 14.29 4.97 6.75
CA GLU A 77 15.50 5.78 6.80
C GLU A 77 15.18 7.29 6.81
N LYS A 78 14.34 7.74 5.88
CA LYS A 78 13.99 9.16 5.75
C LYS A 78 13.22 9.69 6.96
N LEU A 79 12.29 8.91 7.47
CA LEU A 79 11.55 9.29 8.69
C LEU A 79 12.47 9.33 9.92
N ALA A 80 13.43 8.42 10.04
CA ALA A 80 14.41 8.44 11.11
C ALA A 80 15.28 9.73 11.06
N GLN A 81 15.76 10.12 9.88
CA GLN A 81 16.50 11.37 9.68
C GLN A 81 15.70 12.60 10.14
N VAL A 82 14.40 12.66 9.80
CA VAL A 82 13.51 13.74 10.28
C VAL A 82 13.38 13.73 11.79
N MET A 83 13.20 12.58 12.41
CA MET A 83 13.05 12.46 13.86
C MET A 83 14.31 12.81 14.63
N LEU A 84 15.49 12.58 14.04
CA LEU A 84 16.80 12.97 14.59
C LEU A 84 17.15 14.43 14.33
N GLY A 85 16.35 15.14 13.54
CA GLY A 85 16.63 16.53 13.15
C GLY A 85 17.72 16.67 12.08
N GLU A 86 18.03 15.58 11.36
CA GLU A 86 19.02 15.50 10.29
C GLU A 86 18.44 15.83 8.91
N ALA A 87 17.12 15.82 8.78
CA ALA A 87 16.41 16.17 7.56
C ALA A 87 15.17 17.02 7.86
N ASP A 88 14.81 17.88 6.91
CA ASP A 88 13.58 18.67 6.98
C ASP A 88 12.34 17.80 6.71
N PHE A 89 11.26 18.06 7.45
CA PHE A 89 10.03 17.28 7.33
C PHE A 89 9.32 17.53 5.99
N GLU A 90 9.21 18.80 5.56
CA GLU A 90 8.44 19.14 4.35
C GLU A 90 9.15 18.62 3.09
N GLU A 91 10.47 18.79 3.03
CA GLU A 91 11.30 18.23 1.95
C GLU A 91 11.19 16.70 1.90
N THR A 92 11.22 16.05 3.06
CA THR A 92 11.09 14.60 3.17
C THR A 92 9.70 14.13 2.74
N ALA A 93 8.62 14.82 3.17
CA ALA A 93 7.26 14.50 2.78
C ALA A 93 7.07 14.62 1.25
N LEU A 94 7.63 15.67 0.65
CA LEU A 94 7.61 15.85 -0.81
C LEU A 94 8.36 14.73 -1.53
N LEU A 95 9.55 14.36 -1.05
CA LEU A 95 10.37 13.28 -1.62
C LEU A 95 9.65 11.92 -1.58
N LEU A 96 8.98 11.62 -0.48
CA LEU A 96 8.25 10.38 -0.30
C LEU A 96 6.87 10.36 -1.00
N GLY A 97 6.48 11.46 -1.64
CA GLY A 97 5.15 11.60 -2.24
C GLY A 97 4.03 11.68 -1.22
N GLY A 98 4.36 11.96 0.05
CA GLY A 98 3.41 12.21 1.11
C GLY A 98 2.83 13.62 1.03
N TYR A 99 1.73 13.83 1.71
CA TYR A 99 1.13 15.15 1.87
C TYR A 99 0.62 15.33 3.29
N GLU A 100 0.57 16.56 3.72
CA GLU A 100 -0.10 16.94 4.94
C GLU A 100 -1.60 17.12 4.66
N ALA A 101 -2.42 16.28 5.27
CA ALA A 101 -3.87 16.36 5.10
C ALA A 101 -4.50 17.27 6.16
#